data_b587ac0d0c0c84c41ffb4b29976b5394
#
_entry.id   b587ac0d0c0c84c41ffb4b29976b5394
#
_cell.length_a   1.000
_cell.length_b   1.000
_cell.length_c   1.000
_cell.angle_alpha   90.00
_cell.angle_beta   90.00
_cell.angle_gamma   90.00
#
_symmetry.space_group_name_H-M   'P 1'
#
loop_
_entity.id
_entity.type
_entity.pdbx_description
1 polymer ?
#
loop_
_entity_poly.entity_id
_entity_poly.type
_entity_poly.pdbx_seq_one_letter_code
_entity_poly.pdbx_strand_id
1 'polypeptide(L)'
;MIQAFYPKTKHIAFISDNTYGGVTMQALVRKEMKKFPDLDLILMDGRRHSIYTIVEELRQLPENTVILVGTWRVDMNEGYFMRNATYAMMEATPTIPAFTPSSVSLGYWAIGGALPDYRKVGGEMAMESIRMDQHPEDTGKHLSIIGSKAVLDSRKVKEWGLHPSVLPFKVQLVNQPVSFYQQYTYQIWSACALFVILVLGLCISLFYLSLIHISEPTR
;
A
#
# COMPACT_ATOMS: atom_id res chain seq x y z
N MET A 1 -6.68 -10.74 -8.12
CA MET A 1 -5.35 -10.10 -7.97
C MET A 1 -4.23 -11.12 -7.89
N ILE A 2 -4.17 -11.99 -6.87
CA ILE A 2 -3.10 -12.99 -6.71
C ILE A 2 -2.92 -13.83 -7.96
N GLN A 3 -3.94 -14.55 -8.43
CA GLN A 3 -3.86 -15.41 -9.61
C GLN A 3 -3.55 -14.66 -10.92
N ALA A 4 -3.87 -13.36 -11.01
CA ALA A 4 -3.52 -12.56 -12.18
C ALA A 4 -2.01 -12.25 -12.25
N PHE A 5 -1.37 -12.05 -11.10
CA PHE A 5 0.09 -11.88 -11.03
C PHE A 5 0.85 -13.20 -10.98
N TYR A 6 0.30 -14.18 -10.28
CA TYR A 6 0.92 -15.49 -10.02
C TYR A 6 -0.03 -16.62 -10.46
N PRO A 7 -0.19 -16.87 -11.76
CA PRO A 7 -1.16 -17.86 -12.28
C PRO A 7 -0.82 -19.32 -11.90
N LYS A 8 0.42 -19.59 -11.49
CA LYS A 8 0.85 -20.92 -11.02
C LYS A 8 0.59 -21.16 -9.54
N THR A 9 -0.02 -20.20 -8.81
CA THR A 9 -0.32 -20.35 -7.39
C THR A 9 -1.17 -21.57 -7.14
N LYS A 10 -0.72 -22.40 -6.20
CA LYS A 10 -1.43 -23.60 -5.71
C LYS A 10 -1.79 -23.49 -4.23
N HIS A 11 -1.00 -22.74 -3.46
CA HIS A 11 -1.14 -22.65 -2.02
C HIS A 11 -1.27 -21.19 -1.58
N ILE A 12 -2.20 -20.93 -0.66
CA ILE A 12 -2.35 -19.65 0.03
C ILE A 12 -1.98 -19.88 1.49
N ALA A 13 -0.84 -19.34 1.92
CA ALA A 13 -0.45 -19.37 3.33
C ALA A 13 -1.05 -18.13 4.04
N PHE A 14 -2.07 -18.34 4.84
CA PHE A 14 -2.73 -17.27 5.57
C PHE A 14 -2.22 -17.17 7.00
N ILE A 15 -1.70 -15.99 7.36
CA ILE A 15 -1.16 -15.69 8.69
C ILE A 15 -2.21 -14.95 9.50
N SER A 16 -2.56 -15.48 10.68
CA SER A 16 -3.48 -14.85 11.62
C SER A 16 -3.07 -15.09 13.07
N ASP A 17 -3.29 -14.09 13.90
CA ASP A 17 -2.95 -14.12 15.32
C ASP A 17 -4.09 -14.65 16.20
N ASN A 18 -3.83 -14.72 17.53
CA ASN A 18 -4.80 -15.16 18.55
C ASN A 18 -5.71 -14.02 19.05
N THR A 19 -5.80 -12.90 18.33
CA THR A 19 -6.78 -11.86 18.65
C THR A 19 -8.16 -12.22 18.11
N TYR A 20 -9.22 -11.62 18.67
CA TYR A 20 -10.58 -11.75 18.14
C TYR A 20 -10.64 -11.40 16.63
N GLY A 21 -9.95 -10.34 16.22
CA GLY A 21 -9.86 -9.93 14.81
C GLY A 21 -9.17 -10.97 13.95
N GLY A 22 -8.05 -11.54 14.40
CA GLY A 22 -7.31 -12.59 13.70
C GLY A 22 -8.14 -13.85 13.53
N VAL A 23 -8.80 -14.30 14.59
CA VAL A 23 -9.69 -15.48 14.57
C VAL A 23 -10.87 -15.29 13.63
N THR A 24 -11.51 -14.12 13.67
CA THR A 24 -12.65 -13.80 12.79
C THR A 24 -12.20 -13.75 11.32
N MET A 25 -11.07 -13.11 11.05
CA MET A 25 -10.51 -13.04 9.70
C MET A 25 -10.16 -14.43 9.16
N GLN A 26 -9.59 -15.30 10.00
CA GLN A 26 -9.32 -16.69 9.63
C GLN A 26 -10.59 -17.45 9.24
N ALA A 27 -11.68 -17.27 9.99
CA ALA A 27 -12.97 -17.89 9.68
C ALA A 27 -13.52 -17.41 8.33
N LEU A 28 -13.40 -16.11 8.05
CA LEU A 28 -13.82 -15.53 6.76
C LEU A 28 -12.95 -16.06 5.61
N VAL A 29 -11.63 -16.10 5.77
CA VAL A 29 -10.74 -16.65 4.75
C VAL A 29 -11.05 -18.12 4.48
N ARG A 30 -11.25 -18.95 5.49
CA ARG A 30 -11.67 -20.35 5.32
C ARG A 30 -12.99 -20.46 4.53
N LYS A 31 -13.94 -19.58 4.80
CA LYS A 31 -15.23 -19.56 4.07
C LYS A 31 -15.04 -19.17 2.61
N GLU A 32 -14.25 -18.12 2.36
CA GLU A 32 -14.02 -17.63 0.99
C GLU A 32 -13.19 -18.61 0.16
N MET A 33 -12.21 -19.29 0.75
CA MET A 33 -11.38 -20.29 0.07
C MET A 33 -12.16 -21.49 -0.47
N LYS A 34 -13.35 -21.78 0.06
CA LYS A 34 -14.25 -22.80 -0.51
C LYS A 34 -14.69 -22.49 -1.94
N LYS A 35 -14.61 -21.23 -2.37
CA LYS A 35 -14.90 -20.80 -3.75
C LYS A 35 -13.75 -21.09 -4.73
N PHE A 36 -12.59 -21.48 -4.22
CA PHE A 36 -11.37 -21.73 -4.97
C PHE A 36 -10.85 -23.16 -4.70
N PRO A 37 -11.55 -24.18 -5.22
CA PRO A 37 -11.23 -25.59 -4.90
C PRO A 37 -9.85 -26.04 -5.38
N ASP A 38 -9.25 -25.33 -6.34
CA ASP A 38 -7.94 -25.61 -6.89
C ASP A 38 -6.79 -24.97 -6.08
N LEU A 39 -7.12 -24.26 -5.00
CA LEU A 39 -6.15 -23.61 -4.11
C LEU A 39 -6.20 -24.22 -2.71
N ASP A 40 -5.05 -24.70 -2.26
CA ASP A 40 -4.90 -25.19 -0.88
C ASP A 40 -4.69 -24.03 0.08
N LEU A 41 -5.35 -24.09 1.24
CA LEU A 41 -5.18 -23.12 2.33
C LEU A 41 -4.29 -23.67 3.41
N ILE A 42 -3.10 -23.10 3.57
CA ILE A 42 -2.18 -23.36 4.67
C ILE A 42 -2.42 -22.28 5.75
N LEU A 43 -2.75 -22.69 6.97
CA LEU A 43 -3.08 -21.78 8.04
C LEU A 43 -1.92 -21.65 9.05
N MET A 44 -1.36 -20.46 9.10
CA MET A 44 -0.41 -20.02 10.11
C MET A 44 -1.19 -19.40 11.29
N ASP A 45 -1.67 -20.28 12.19
CA ASP A 45 -2.66 -19.92 13.22
C ASP A 45 -1.99 -19.63 14.57
N GLY A 46 -1.94 -18.37 14.96
CA GLY A 46 -1.36 -17.90 16.22
C GLY A 46 -2.05 -18.43 17.49
N ARG A 47 -3.22 -19.09 17.39
CA ARG A 47 -3.83 -19.80 18.52
C ARG A 47 -3.13 -21.11 18.84
N ARG A 48 -2.41 -21.68 17.88
CA ARG A 48 -1.79 -23.01 17.95
C ARG A 48 -0.27 -22.96 17.87
N HIS A 49 0.25 -21.87 17.33
CA HIS A 49 1.67 -21.72 17.04
C HIS A 49 2.24 -20.46 17.70
N SER A 50 3.47 -20.58 18.17
CA SER A 50 4.26 -19.43 18.58
C SER A 50 4.84 -18.73 17.35
N ILE A 51 5.35 -17.52 17.53
CA ILE A 51 6.08 -16.79 16.46
C ILE A 51 7.26 -17.63 15.94
N TYR A 52 7.98 -18.32 16.81
CA TYR A 52 9.13 -19.16 16.45
C TYR A 52 8.72 -20.33 15.55
N THR A 53 7.63 -21.01 15.90
CA THR A 53 7.08 -22.11 15.10
C THR A 53 6.61 -21.62 13.72
N ILE A 54 5.90 -20.48 13.68
CA ILE A 54 5.44 -19.89 12.41
C ILE A 54 6.61 -19.53 11.50
N VAL A 55 7.70 -18.97 12.04
CA VAL A 55 8.89 -18.62 11.25
C VAL A 55 9.53 -19.87 10.65
N GLU A 56 9.59 -20.98 11.38
CA GLU A 56 10.11 -22.25 10.84
C GLU A 56 9.18 -22.85 9.78
N GLU A 57 7.86 -22.84 9.99
CA GLU A 57 6.89 -23.30 9.01
C GLU A 57 6.91 -22.45 7.72
N LEU A 58 7.07 -21.15 7.85
CA LEU A 58 7.21 -20.24 6.71
C LEU A 58 8.41 -20.57 5.82
N ARG A 59 9.53 -21.00 6.40
CA ARG A 59 10.72 -21.45 5.66
C ARG A 59 10.49 -22.74 4.86
N GLN A 60 9.49 -23.52 5.24
CA GLN A 60 9.19 -24.83 4.67
C GLN A 60 7.96 -24.80 3.76
N LEU A 61 7.45 -23.60 3.40
CA LEU A 61 6.31 -23.47 2.51
C LEU A 61 6.58 -24.12 1.15
N PRO A 62 5.59 -24.87 0.60
CA PRO A 62 5.74 -25.51 -0.69
C PRO A 62 5.89 -24.49 -1.83
N GLU A 63 6.43 -24.94 -2.95
CA GLU A 63 6.50 -24.12 -4.17
C GLU A 63 5.12 -23.65 -4.61
N ASN A 64 5.09 -22.55 -5.36
CA ASN A 64 3.85 -21.91 -5.83
C ASN A 64 2.92 -21.46 -4.68
N THR A 65 3.49 -21.12 -3.54
CA THR A 65 2.77 -20.50 -2.43
C THR A 65 2.79 -18.97 -2.57
N VAL A 66 1.66 -18.36 -2.19
CA VAL A 66 1.54 -16.91 -1.97
C VAL A 66 1.10 -16.71 -0.52
N ILE A 67 1.71 -15.76 0.17
CA ILE A 67 1.38 -15.41 1.54
C ILE A 67 0.25 -14.39 1.54
N LEU A 68 -0.76 -14.61 2.39
CA LEU A 68 -1.80 -13.64 2.71
C LEU A 68 -1.61 -13.21 4.18
N VAL A 69 -1.08 -12.01 4.37
CA VAL A 69 -0.75 -11.48 5.71
C VAL A 69 -2.00 -10.87 6.33
N GLY A 70 -2.55 -11.50 7.33
CA GLY A 70 -3.63 -10.95 8.15
C GLY A 70 -3.06 -10.01 9.22
N THR A 71 -3.19 -10.41 10.49
CA THR A 71 -2.65 -9.69 11.65
C THR A 71 -1.73 -10.61 12.44
N TRP A 72 -0.72 -10.01 13.10
CA TRP A 72 0.10 -10.74 14.05
C TRP A 72 0.46 -9.83 15.23
N ARG A 73 -0.23 -10.00 16.34
CA ARG A 73 -0.04 -9.24 17.58
C ARG A 73 0.17 -10.13 18.78
N VAL A 74 -0.58 -11.23 18.84
CA VAL A 74 -0.61 -12.16 19.99
C VAL A 74 -0.55 -13.59 19.46
N ASP A 75 0.33 -14.42 20.01
CA ASP A 75 0.41 -15.84 19.69
C ASP A 75 -0.20 -16.73 20.79
N MET A 76 0.02 -18.04 20.70
CA MET A 76 -0.48 -19.04 21.66
C MET A 76 0.05 -18.83 23.10
N ASN A 77 1.16 -18.15 23.26
CA ASN A 77 1.77 -17.86 24.56
C ASN A 77 1.28 -16.52 25.14
N GLU A 78 0.27 -15.89 24.52
CA GLU A 78 -0.24 -14.57 24.91
C GLU A 78 0.83 -13.47 24.88
N GLY A 79 1.97 -13.74 24.27
CA GLY A 79 3.02 -12.76 24.04
C GLY A 79 2.56 -11.68 23.07
N TYR A 80 2.71 -10.41 23.46
CA TYR A 80 2.36 -9.28 22.60
C TYR A 80 3.55 -8.92 21.72
N PHE A 81 3.45 -9.25 20.44
CA PHE A 81 4.49 -8.99 19.46
C PHE A 81 4.11 -7.77 18.61
N MET A 82 4.94 -6.77 18.73
CA MET A 82 4.86 -5.59 17.89
C MET A 82 5.49 -5.86 16.50
N ARG A 83 6.03 -4.84 15.90
CA ARG A 83 6.60 -4.82 14.56
C ARG A 83 7.64 -5.92 14.27
N ASN A 84 8.41 -6.34 15.28
CA ASN A 84 9.52 -7.28 15.11
C ASN A 84 9.09 -8.67 14.63
N ALA A 85 7.94 -9.19 15.09
CA ALA A 85 7.44 -10.48 14.65
C ALA A 85 7.17 -10.52 13.14
N THR A 86 6.54 -9.48 12.61
CA THR A 86 6.23 -9.38 11.19
C THR A 86 7.50 -9.28 10.33
N TYR A 87 8.54 -8.59 10.83
CA TYR A 87 9.83 -8.55 10.16
C TYR A 87 10.52 -9.91 10.14
N ALA A 88 10.51 -10.66 11.25
CA ALA A 88 11.08 -12.01 11.31
C ALA A 88 10.41 -12.97 10.32
N MET A 89 9.08 -12.89 10.19
CA MET A 89 8.33 -13.66 9.19
C MET A 89 8.70 -13.26 7.76
N MET A 90 8.81 -11.97 7.48
CA MET A 90 9.21 -11.44 6.18
C MET A 90 10.61 -11.92 5.79
N GLU A 91 11.57 -11.85 6.72
CA GLU A 91 12.94 -12.31 6.50
C GLU A 91 13.03 -13.83 6.30
N ALA A 92 12.11 -14.58 6.87
CA ALA A 92 12.02 -16.04 6.66
C ALA A 92 11.54 -16.41 5.23
N THR A 93 10.90 -15.46 4.52
CA THR A 93 10.26 -15.72 3.22
C THR A 93 10.62 -14.67 2.15
N PRO A 94 11.90 -14.38 1.90
CA PRO A 94 12.30 -13.26 1.03
C PRO A 94 11.90 -13.45 -0.44
N THR A 95 11.64 -14.68 -0.87
CA THR A 95 11.30 -15.04 -2.25
C THR A 95 9.82 -15.40 -2.46
N ILE A 96 9.01 -15.34 -1.39
CA ILE A 96 7.58 -15.68 -1.48
C ILE A 96 6.76 -14.39 -1.52
N PRO A 97 5.95 -14.16 -2.58
CA PRO A 97 5.15 -12.95 -2.68
C PRO A 97 4.07 -12.89 -1.60
N ALA A 98 3.90 -11.72 -0.99
CA ALA A 98 2.94 -11.49 0.07
C ALA A 98 1.89 -10.46 -0.32
N PHE A 99 0.63 -10.73 0.02
CA PHE A 99 -0.51 -9.83 -0.11
C PHE A 99 -1.19 -9.65 1.24
N THR A 100 -2.10 -8.70 1.36
CA THR A 100 -2.80 -8.42 2.62
C THR A 100 -4.25 -8.01 2.38
N PRO A 101 -5.21 -8.43 3.23
CA PRO A 101 -6.57 -7.95 3.22
C PRO A 101 -6.76 -6.64 4.02
N SER A 102 -5.67 -6.09 4.57
CA SER A 102 -5.68 -4.87 5.39
C SER A 102 -4.47 -4.00 5.08
N SER A 103 -4.37 -2.81 5.67
CA SER A 103 -3.20 -1.94 5.54
C SER A 103 -1.97 -2.41 6.33
N VAL A 104 -2.12 -3.43 7.17
CA VAL A 104 -1.01 -4.05 7.90
C VAL A 104 -0.06 -4.69 6.90
N SER A 105 1.23 -4.51 7.09
CA SER A 105 2.31 -4.99 6.21
C SER A 105 2.44 -4.35 4.82
N LEU A 106 1.49 -3.49 4.40
CA LEU A 106 1.59 -2.79 3.12
C LEU A 106 2.82 -1.87 3.08
N GLY A 107 3.61 -2.01 2.04
CA GLY A 107 4.78 -1.16 1.78
C GLY A 107 6.11 -1.63 2.37
N TYR A 108 6.09 -2.64 3.26
CA TYR A 108 7.34 -3.28 3.71
C TYR A 108 7.37 -4.79 3.42
N TRP A 109 6.28 -5.51 3.52
CA TRP A 109 6.17 -6.93 3.17
C TRP A 109 5.17 -7.16 2.05
N ALA A 110 3.89 -6.78 2.26
CA ALA A 110 2.84 -7.02 1.28
C ALA A 110 2.97 -6.12 0.04
N ILE A 111 2.82 -6.73 -1.12
CA ILE A 111 2.77 -6.07 -2.44
C ILE A 111 1.50 -5.21 -2.54
N GLY A 112 0.40 -5.69 -1.99
CA GLY A 112 -0.89 -5.02 -2.03
C GLY A 112 -2.03 -5.92 -1.60
N GLY A 113 -3.26 -5.50 -1.91
CA GLY A 113 -4.46 -6.25 -1.59
C GLY A 113 -5.75 -5.50 -1.86
N ALA A 114 -6.87 -6.11 -1.49
CA ALA A 114 -8.16 -5.44 -1.42
C ALA A 114 -8.32 -4.88 0.00
N LEU A 115 -8.15 -3.58 0.15
CA LEU A 115 -8.13 -2.91 1.45
C LEU A 115 -9.44 -2.17 1.71
N PRO A 116 -9.97 -2.18 2.96
CA PRO A 116 -11.10 -1.35 3.33
C PRO A 116 -10.80 0.13 3.09
N ASP A 117 -11.76 0.87 2.54
CA ASP A 117 -11.64 2.31 2.37
C ASP A 117 -12.11 3.05 3.63
N TYR A 118 -11.26 3.04 4.67
CA TYR A 118 -11.58 3.65 5.96
C TYR A 118 -11.93 5.14 5.89
N ARG A 119 -11.42 5.88 4.91
CA ARG A 119 -11.77 7.30 4.75
C ARG A 119 -13.23 7.45 4.33
N LYS A 120 -13.66 6.61 3.36
CA LYS A 120 -15.04 6.59 2.90
C LYS A 120 -15.98 6.13 4.05
N VAL A 121 -15.57 5.11 4.79
CA VAL A 121 -16.31 4.61 5.96
C VAL A 121 -16.54 5.70 7.00
N GLY A 122 -15.51 6.47 7.36
CA GLY A 122 -15.66 7.57 8.32
C GLY A 122 -16.67 8.62 7.87
N GLY A 123 -16.67 8.97 6.58
CA GLY A 123 -17.67 9.87 5.99
C GLY A 123 -19.08 9.28 6.01
N GLU A 124 -19.25 8.01 5.64
CA GLU A 124 -20.54 7.31 5.66
C GLU A 124 -21.10 7.20 7.08
N MET A 125 -20.25 6.88 8.07
CA MET A 125 -20.65 6.83 9.48
C MET A 125 -21.10 8.21 10.00
N ALA A 126 -20.40 9.27 9.66
CA ALA A 126 -20.79 10.63 10.05
C ALA A 126 -22.14 11.03 9.44
N MET A 127 -22.34 10.74 8.16
CA MET A 127 -23.63 11.01 7.49
C MET A 127 -24.76 10.19 8.09
N GLU A 128 -24.53 8.92 8.40
CA GLU A 128 -25.53 8.05 9.04
C GLU A 128 -25.87 8.53 10.45
N SER A 129 -24.87 8.97 11.23
CA SER A 129 -25.12 9.55 12.57
C SER A 129 -26.00 10.79 12.50
N ILE A 130 -25.77 11.67 11.51
CA ILE A 130 -26.61 12.86 11.28
C ILE A 130 -28.04 12.44 10.90
N ARG A 131 -28.17 11.44 10.02
CA ARG A 131 -29.48 10.92 9.61
C ARG A 131 -30.26 10.35 10.79
N MET A 132 -29.61 9.56 11.65
CA MET A 132 -30.24 8.99 12.85
C MET A 132 -30.66 10.07 13.86
N ASP A 133 -29.91 11.15 13.98
CA ASP A 133 -30.27 12.30 14.81
C ASP A 133 -31.51 13.04 14.27
N GLN A 134 -31.60 13.19 12.95
CA GLN A 134 -32.74 13.82 12.29
C GLN A 134 -34.01 12.96 12.22
N HIS A 135 -33.85 11.63 12.27
CA HIS A 135 -34.93 10.64 12.17
C HIS A 135 -34.85 9.59 13.29
N PRO A 136 -35.03 9.99 14.56
CA PRO A 136 -34.89 9.09 15.71
C PRO A 136 -35.94 7.96 15.74
N GLU A 137 -37.01 8.08 14.97
CA GLU A 137 -38.01 7.03 14.76
C GLU A 137 -37.53 5.86 13.90
N ASP A 138 -36.47 6.05 13.12
CA ASP A 138 -35.89 5.00 12.27
C ASP A 138 -34.92 4.13 13.09
N THR A 139 -35.51 3.19 13.86
CA THR A 139 -34.74 2.25 14.70
C THR A 139 -34.27 1.01 13.94
N GLY A 140 -34.34 1.02 12.62
CA GLY A 140 -33.91 -0.10 11.77
C GLY A 140 -32.42 -0.42 11.98
N LYS A 141 -32.06 -1.72 11.96
CA LYS A 141 -30.67 -2.16 11.93
C LYS A 141 -30.10 -1.91 10.54
N HIS A 142 -29.37 -0.83 10.39
CA HIS A 142 -28.66 -0.53 9.15
C HIS A 142 -27.31 -1.26 9.14
N LEU A 143 -27.20 -2.30 8.34
CA LEU A 143 -25.94 -2.99 8.06
C LEU A 143 -25.37 -2.45 6.76
N SER A 144 -24.31 -1.66 6.86
CA SER A 144 -23.54 -1.20 5.70
C SER A 144 -22.30 -2.06 5.51
N ILE A 145 -22.09 -2.54 4.28
CA ILE A 145 -20.87 -3.27 3.92
C ILE A 145 -19.84 -2.25 3.47
N ILE A 146 -18.71 -2.24 4.18
CA ILE A 146 -17.57 -1.39 3.86
C ILE A 146 -17.03 -1.76 2.48
N GLY A 147 -16.99 -0.78 1.58
CA GLY A 147 -16.34 -0.95 0.28
C GLY A 147 -14.85 -1.18 0.43
N SER A 148 -14.30 -2.02 -0.44
CA SER A 148 -12.85 -2.21 -0.55
C SER A 148 -12.32 -1.61 -1.84
N LYS A 149 -11.06 -1.19 -1.81
CA LYS A 149 -10.31 -0.74 -2.99
C LYS A 149 -9.07 -1.60 -3.17
N ALA A 150 -8.75 -1.89 -4.43
CA ALA A 150 -7.52 -2.56 -4.78
C ALA A 150 -6.35 -1.56 -4.67
N VAL A 151 -5.36 -1.90 -3.84
CA VAL A 151 -4.19 -1.06 -3.58
C VAL A 151 -2.93 -1.86 -3.79
N LEU A 152 -1.93 -1.28 -4.45
CA LEU A 152 -0.60 -1.86 -4.62
C LEU A 152 0.46 -0.86 -4.18
N ASP A 153 1.50 -1.34 -3.52
CA ASP A 153 2.68 -0.55 -3.20
C ASP A 153 3.59 -0.42 -4.43
N SER A 154 3.85 0.80 -4.88
CA SER A 154 4.62 1.07 -6.09
C SER A 154 6.04 0.54 -6.05
N ARG A 155 6.68 0.55 -4.85
CA ARG A 155 8.04 0.05 -4.67
C ARG A 155 8.07 -1.46 -4.74
N LYS A 156 7.10 -2.13 -4.07
CA LYS A 156 6.97 -3.59 -4.10
C LYS A 156 6.59 -4.10 -5.49
N VAL A 157 5.70 -3.41 -6.20
CA VAL A 157 5.38 -3.73 -7.61
C VAL A 157 6.65 -3.73 -8.47
N LYS A 158 7.51 -2.71 -8.31
CA LYS A 158 8.78 -2.63 -9.02
C LYS A 158 9.77 -3.72 -8.58
N GLU A 159 9.90 -3.96 -7.28
CA GLU A 159 10.77 -4.98 -6.69
C GLU A 159 10.44 -6.39 -7.22
N TRP A 160 9.15 -6.69 -7.34
CA TRP A 160 8.67 -7.98 -7.83
C TRP A 160 8.47 -8.05 -9.36
N GLY A 161 8.83 -7.00 -10.10
CA GLY A 161 8.70 -6.96 -11.56
C GLY A 161 7.26 -7.11 -12.07
N LEU A 162 6.27 -6.63 -11.30
CA LEU A 162 4.86 -6.80 -11.62
C LEU A 162 4.35 -5.63 -12.48
N HIS A 163 3.38 -5.94 -13.33
CA HIS A 163 2.71 -4.97 -14.18
C HIS A 163 1.23 -4.84 -13.79
N PRO A 164 0.81 -3.73 -13.15
CA PRO A 164 -0.58 -3.54 -12.73
C PRO A 164 -1.60 -3.63 -13.87
N SER A 165 -1.17 -3.42 -15.11
CA SER A 165 -2.00 -3.52 -16.31
C SER A 165 -2.58 -4.91 -16.59
N VAL A 166 -2.03 -5.97 -15.98
CA VAL A 166 -2.60 -7.33 -16.11
C VAL A 166 -3.89 -7.53 -15.30
N LEU A 167 -4.19 -6.59 -14.41
CA LEU A 167 -5.39 -6.67 -13.58
C LEU A 167 -6.62 -6.16 -14.34
N PRO A 168 -7.76 -6.88 -14.30
CA PRO A 168 -8.99 -6.50 -15.01
C PRO A 168 -9.79 -5.38 -14.31
N PHE A 169 -9.21 -4.72 -13.30
CA PHE A 169 -9.83 -3.66 -12.52
C PHE A 169 -8.82 -2.58 -12.15
N LYS A 170 -9.33 -1.39 -11.81
CA LYS A 170 -8.49 -0.27 -11.40
C LYS A 170 -7.84 -0.51 -10.05
N VAL A 171 -6.55 -0.20 -9.95
CA VAL A 171 -5.79 -0.26 -8.71
C VAL A 171 -5.25 1.14 -8.35
N GLN A 172 -5.20 1.41 -7.05
CA GLN A 172 -4.54 2.59 -6.53
C GLN A 172 -3.08 2.24 -6.20
N LEU A 173 -2.13 2.92 -6.83
CA LEU A 173 -0.72 2.82 -6.47
C LEU A 173 -0.44 3.78 -5.30
N VAL A 174 0.14 3.26 -4.23
CA VAL A 174 0.62 4.03 -3.07
C VAL A 174 2.14 4.00 -2.99
N ASN A 175 2.71 4.85 -2.14
CA ASN A 175 4.16 4.96 -1.93
C ASN A 175 4.94 5.15 -3.24
N GLN A 176 4.35 5.91 -4.19
CA GLN A 176 5.05 6.29 -5.40
C GLN A 176 6.24 7.19 -5.03
N PRO A 177 7.41 6.96 -5.63
CA PRO A 177 8.53 7.86 -5.44
C PRO A 177 8.15 9.25 -5.94
N VAL A 178 8.46 10.26 -5.14
CA VAL A 178 8.27 11.66 -5.54
C VAL A 178 9.18 11.92 -6.74
N SER A 179 8.63 12.46 -7.83
CA SER A 179 9.46 12.81 -9.00
C SER A 179 10.44 13.92 -8.63
N PHE A 180 11.62 13.94 -9.29
CA PHE A 180 12.62 14.99 -9.11
C PHE A 180 12.00 16.39 -9.25
N TYR A 181 11.12 16.59 -10.25
CA TYR A 181 10.42 17.84 -10.46
C TYR A 181 9.53 18.21 -9.25
N GLN A 182 8.76 17.28 -8.72
CA GLN A 182 7.91 17.54 -7.55
C GLN A 182 8.74 17.85 -6.28
N GLN A 183 9.88 17.17 -6.11
CA GLN A 183 10.75 17.36 -4.97
C GLN A 183 11.45 18.71 -5.00
N TYR A 184 11.84 19.20 -6.19
CA TYR A 184 12.65 20.40 -6.38
C TYR A 184 11.90 21.53 -7.11
N THR A 185 10.57 21.52 -7.10
CA THR A 185 9.73 22.48 -7.81
C THR A 185 10.12 23.92 -7.51
N TYR A 186 10.26 24.28 -6.23
CA TYR A 186 10.61 25.65 -5.83
C TYR A 186 12.03 26.03 -6.26
N GLN A 187 12.98 25.13 -6.15
CA GLN A 187 14.36 25.37 -6.56
C GLN A 187 14.49 25.54 -8.07
N ILE A 188 13.75 24.75 -8.84
CA ILE A 188 13.70 24.85 -10.30
C ILE A 188 13.12 26.20 -10.70
N TRP A 189 11.98 26.60 -10.15
CA TRP A 189 11.36 27.87 -10.46
C TRP A 189 12.21 29.07 -10.01
N SER A 190 12.86 29.02 -8.86
CA SER A 190 13.77 30.07 -8.42
C SER A 190 15.00 30.20 -9.31
N ALA A 191 15.57 29.09 -9.75
CA ALA A 191 16.69 29.09 -10.70
C ALA A 191 16.27 29.66 -12.06
N CYS A 192 15.09 29.30 -12.58
CA CYS A 192 14.55 29.88 -13.80
C CYS A 192 14.32 31.39 -13.67
N ALA A 193 13.76 31.86 -12.57
CA ALA A 193 13.54 33.29 -12.34
C ALA A 193 14.86 34.05 -12.29
N LEU A 194 15.85 33.55 -11.57
CA LEU A 194 17.18 34.15 -11.51
C LEU A 194 17.84 34.22 -12.89
N PHE A 195 17.73 33.16 -13.69
CA PHE A 195 18.25 33.11 -15.04
C PHE A 195 17.61 34.20 -15.93
N VAL A 196 16.28 34.34 -15.85
CA VAL A 196 15.56 35.38 -16.60
C VAL A 196 16.02 36.80 -16.19
N ILE A 197 16.20 37.05 -14.90
CA ILE A 197 16.69 38.35 -14.40
C ILE A 197 18.11 38.64 -14.93
N LEU A 198 18.99 37.64 -14.92
CA LEU A 198 20.36 37.80 -15.43
C LEU A 198 20.38 38.08 -16.94
N VAL A 199 19.55 37.37 -17.72
CA VAL A 199 19.43 37.61 -19.16
C VAL A 199 18.88 39.02 -19.46
N LEU A 200 17.85 39.44 -18.74
CA LEU A 200 17.31 40.81 -18.87
C LEU A 200 18.34 41.88 -18.51
N GLY A 201 19.07 41.66 -17.40
CA GLY A 201 20.15 42.55 -17.00
C GLY A 201 21.26 42.65 -18.05
N LEU A 202 21.64 41.52 -18.66
CA LEU A 202 22.62 41.48 -19.74
C LEU A 202 22.12 42.23 -20.97
N CYS A 203 20.87 42.00 -21.39
CA CYS A 203 20.25 42.72 -22.53
C CYS A 203 20.19 44.23 -22.31
N ILE A 204 19.79 44.67 -21.10
CA ILE A 204 19.77 46.08 -20.72
C ILE A 204 21.20 46.66 -20.77
N SER A 205 22.18 46.00 -20.22
CA SER A 205 23.57 46.43 -20.22
C SER A 205 24.12 46.57 -21.65
N LEU A 206 23.88 45.59 -22.50
CA LEU A 206 24.27 45.66 -23.93
C LEU A 206 23.59 46.79 -24.66
N PHE A 207 22.31 47.05 -24.37
CA PHE A 207 21.56 48.16 -24.95
C PHE A 207 22.17 49.53 -24.55
N TYR A 208 22.50 49.74 -23.29
CA TYR A 208 23.17 50.95 -22.81
C TYR A 208 24.56 51.14 -23.42
N LEU A 209 25.36 50.07 -23.52
CA LEU A 209 26.67 50.11 -24.19
C LEU A 209 26.54 50.50 -25.67
N SER A 210 25.55 49.98 -26.37
CA SER A 210 25.26 50.36 -27.74
C SER A 210 24.88 51.85 -27.90
N LEU A 211 24.10 52.39 -26.98
CA LEU A 211 23.74 53.80 -26.97
C LEU A 211 24.97 54.73 -26.74
N ILE A 212 25.87 54.35 -25.83
CA ILE A 212 27.10 55.08 -25.55
C ILE A 212 28.02 55.10 -26.80
N HIS A 213 28.16 53.94 -27.48
CA HIS A 213 28.99 53.86 -28.70
C HIS A 213 28.44 54.70 -29.88
N ILE A 214 27.09 54.87 -29.96
CA ILE A 214 26.47 55.69 -30.98
C ILE A 214 26.66 57.22 -30.67
N SER A 215 26.80 57.60 -29.43
CA SER A 215 26.96 58.99 -28.97
C SER A 215 28.40 59.53 -28.97
N GLU A 216 29.40 58.71 -29.20
CA GLU A 216 30.79 59.20 -29.37
C GLU A 216 30.96 59.76 -30.79
N PRO A 217 31.12 61.07 -30.95
CA PRO A 217 31.41 61.67 -32.26
C PRO A 217 32.80 61.22 -32.69
N THR A 218 32.88 60.55 -33.86
CA THR A 218 34.14 60.29 -34.54
C THR A 218 34.95 61.58 -34.70
N ARG A 219 36.02 61.66 -33.92
CA ARG A 219 37.10 62.64 -34.16
C ARG A 219 38.06 62.14 -35.20
#